data_dd3b559576705e9cfe264d5b5c71d2c4
#
_entry.id   dd3b559576705e9cfe264d5b5c71d2c4
#
_cell.length_a   1.000
_cell.length_b   1.000
_cell.length_c   1.000
_cell.angle_alpha   90.00
_cell.angle_beta   90.00
_cell.angle_gamma   90.00
#
_symmetry.space_group_name_H-M   'P 1'
#
loop_
_entity.id
_entity.type
_entity.pdbx_description
1 polymer ?
#
loop_
_entity_poly.entity_id
_entity_poly.type
_entity_poly.pdbx_seq_one_letter_code
_entity_poly.pdbx_strand_id
1 'polypeptide(L)'
;VKKLESGLTIIKNIAIISPLLGLLGTVIGVYISFEEITAKGLGDPTIFSNGIGIALITTIAGIIVAIPHQIAYNHFIAMIDNIELEAKKELVGNN
;
A
#
# COMPACT_ATOMS: atom_id res chain seq x y z
N VAL A 1 15.34 -19.02 7.97
CA VAL A 1 15.70 -17.84 7.17
C VAL A 1 14.78 -17.69 5.97
N LYS A 2 14.51 -18.77 5.22
CA LYS A 2 13.59 -18.72 4.08
C LYS A 2 12.16 -18.35 4.46
N LYS A 3 11.66 -18.84 5.60
CA LYS A 3 10.32 -18.49 6.09
C LYS A 3 10.23 -17.02 6.44
N LEU A 4 11.27 -16.46 7.03
CA LEU A 4 11.33 -15.05 7.39
C LEU A 4 11.35 -14.18 6.14
N GLU A 5 12.17 -14.54 5.15
CA GLU A 5 12.26 -13.83 3.87
C GLU A 5 10.94 -13.89 3.11
N SER A 6 10.26 -15.05 3.12
CA SER A 6 8.95 -15.22 2.50
C SER A 6 7.90 -14.32 3.13
N GLY A 7 7.85 -14.28 4.47
CA GLY A 7 6.95 -13.39 5.20
C GLY A 7 7.22 -11.92 4.92
N LEU A 8 8.49 -11.51 4.86
CA LEU A 8 8.89 -10.15 4.53
C LEU A 8 8.50 -9.77 3.11
N THR A 9 8.61 -10.70 2.17
CA THR A 9 8.20 -10.45 0.78
C THR A 9 6.71 -10.18 0.69
N ILE A 10 5.89 -10.92 1.44
CA ILE A 10 4.45 -10.71 1.50
C ILE A 10 4.15 -9.32 2.06
N ILE A 11 4.77 -8.94 3.17
CA ILE A 11 4.57 -7.62 3.81
C ILE A 11 4.98 -6.50 2.85
N LYS A 12 6.11 -6.65 2.18
CA LYS A 12 6.59 -5.68 1.18
C LYS A 12 5.59 -5.53 0.04
N ASN A 13 5.08 -6.64 -0.47
CA ASN A 13 4.13 -6.62 -1.58
C ASN A 13 2.84 -5.93 -1.18
N ILE A 14 2.33 -6.19 0.01
CA ILE A 14 1.13 -5.52 0.52
C ILE A 14 1.38 -4.01 0.65
N ALA A 15 2.54 -3.61 1.16
CA ALA A 15 2.88 -2.20 1.31
C ALA A 15 2.96 -1.46 -0.02
N ILE A 16 3.42 -2.14 -1.08
CA ILE A 16 3.53 -1.55 -2.42
C ILE A 16 2.18 -1.58 -3.16
N ILE A 17 1.45 -2.69 -3.06
CA ILE A 17 0.22 -2.91 -3.82
C ILE A 17 -0.96 -2.14 -3.24
N SER A 18 -1.03 -1.96 -1.91
CA SER A 18 -2.17 -1.31 -1.27
C SER A 18 -2.42 0.12 -1.76
N PRO A 19 -1.40 1.00 -1.90
CA PRO A 19 -1.63 2.31 -2.48
C PRO A 19 -2.05 2.23 -3.95
N LEU A 20 -1.56 1.24 -4.69
CA LEU A 20 -1.95 1.03 -6.10
C LEU A 20 -3.41 0.63 -6.20
N LEU A 21 -3.90 -0.20 -5.29
CA LEU A 21 -5.32 -0.55 -5.23
C LEU A 21 -6.18 0.66 -4.89
N GLY A 22 -5.71 1.52 -4.00
CA GLY A 22 -6.37 2.79 -3.71
C GLY A 22 -6.45 3.68 -4.93
N LEU A 23 -5.37 3.77 -5.71
CA LEU A 23 -5.35 4.52 -6.96
C LEU A 23 -6.32 3.93 -7.99
N LEU A 24 -6.37 2.60 -8.09
CA LEU A 24 -7.34 1.93 -8.96
C LEU A 24 -8.76 2.31 -8.59
N GLY A 25 -9.08 2.34 -7.30
CA GLY A 25 -10.38 2.79 -6.80
C GLY A 25 -10.70 4.23 -7.21
N THR A 26 -9.70 5.12 -7.23
CA THR A 26 -9.85 6.50 -7.69
C THR A 26 -10.25 6.53 -9.16
N VAL A 27 -9.56 5.77 -10.00
CA VAL A 27 -9.85 5.70 -11.44
C VAL A 27 -11.27 5.16 -11.67
N ILE A 28 -11.66 4.11 -10.95
CA ILE A 28 -13.00 3.53 -11.05
C ILE A 28 -14.07 4.54 -10.62
N GLY A 29 -13.85 5.25 -9.51
CA GLY A 29 -14.78 6.26 -9.02
C GLY A 29 -15.00 7.40 -10.00
N VAL A 30 -13.92 7.90 -10.60
CA VAL A 30 -13.99 8.94 -11.64
C VAL A 30 -14.71 8.43 -12.87
N TYR A 31 -14.42 7.19 -13.28
CA TYR A 31 -15.08 6.57 -14.43
C TYR A 31 -16.60 6.47 -14.24
N ILE A 32 -17.03 6.02 -13.06
CA ILE A 32 -18.45 5.92 -12.73
C ILE A 32 -19.11 7.31 -12.77
N SER A 33 -18.44 8.33 -12.27
CA SER A 33 -18.95 9.71 -12.31
C SER A 33 -19.17 10.17 -13.77
N PHE A 34 -18.22 9.89 -14.65
CA PHE A 34 -18.35 10.25 -16.07
C PHE A 34 -19.49 9.50 -16.76
N GLU A 35 -19.67 8.22 -16.43
CA GLU A 35 -20.80 7.45 -16.97
C GLU A 35 -22.14 8.04 -16.56
N GLU A 36 -22.30 8.43 -15.30
CA GLU A 36 -23.52 9.04 -14.80
C GLU A 36 -23.78 10.39 -15.45
N ILE A 37 -22.74 11.19 -15.67
CA ILE A 37 -22.86 12.47 -16.37
C ILE A 37 -23.34 12.24 -17.79
N THR A 38 -22.81 11.25 -18.48
CA THR A 38 -23.21 10.91 -19.84
C THR A 38 -24.67 10.49 -19.90
N ALA A 39 -25.14 9.76 -18.89
CA ALA A 39 -26.53 9.27 -18.83
C ALA A 39 -27.53 10.35 -18.37
N LYS A 40 -27.16 11.21 -17.41
CA LYS A 40 -28.07 12.15 -16.75
C LYS A 40 -27.79 13.61 -17.05
N GLY A 41 -26.66 13.93 -17.68
CA GLY A 41 -26.25 15.30 -17.99
C GLY A 41 -25.51 15.99 -16.85
N LEU A 42 -24.97 17.18 -17.14
CA LEU A 42 -24.09 17.93 -16.25
C LEU A 42 -24.82 18.72 -15.14
N GLY A 43 -26.13 18.62 -15.07
CA GLY A 43 -26.93 19.51 -14.21
C GLY A 43 -26.95 19.17 -12.73
N ASP A 44 -26.43 18.01 -12.32
CA ASP A 44 -26.50 17.55 -10.93
C ASP A 44 -25.10 17.39 -10.30
N PRO A 45 -24.70 18.31 -9.40
CA PRO A 45 -23.39 18.22 -8.76
C PRO A 45 -23.22 17.00 -7.83
N THR A 46 -24.32 16.35 -7.40
CA THR A 46 -24.23 15.17 -6.54
C THR A 46 -23.60 13.98 -7.26
N ILE A 47 -23.69 13.92 -8.58
CA ILE A 47 -23.07 12.86 -9.39
C ILE A 47 -21.55 12.88 -9.21
N PHE A 48 -20.94 14.06 -9.34
CA PHE A 48 -19.51 14.24 -9.10
C PHE A 48 -19.12 13.93 -7.66
N SER A 49 -19.91 14.42 -6.71
CA SER A 49 -19.64 14.23 -5.28
C SER A 49 -19.58 12.77 -4.90
N ASN A 50 -20.47 11.95 -5.41
CA ASN A 50 -20.52 10.52 -5.11
C ASN A 50 -19.26 9.79 -5.65
N GLY A 51 -18.89 10.05 -6.89
CA GLY A 51 -17.72 9.42 -7.50
C GLY A 51 -16.41 9.85 -6.85
N ILE A 52 -16.27 11.14 -6.56
CA ILE A 52 -15.09 11.68 -5.88
C ILE A 52 -15.01 11.16 -4.45
N GLY A 53 -16.16 11.07 -3.75
CA GLY A 53 -16.21 10.50 -2.41
C GLY A 53 -15.72 9.07 -2.36
N ILE A 54 -16.16 8.22 -3.29
CA ILE A 54 -15.69 6.83 -3.40
C ILE A 54 -14.18 6.80 -3.67
N ALA A 55 -13.71 7.65 -4.58
CA ALA A 55 -12.29 7.73 -4.92
C ALA A 55 -11.45 8.09 -3.69
N LEU A 56 -11.88 9.07 -2.91
CA LEU A 56 -11.17 9.50 -1.70
C LEU A 56 -11.14 8.41 -0.64
N ILE A 57 -12.27 7.74 -0.42
CA ILE A 57 -12.37 6.65 0.57
C ILE A 57 -11.44 5.49 0.19
N THR A 58 -11.40 5.10 -1.08
CA THR A 58 -10.52 3.99 -1.51
C THR A 58 -9.05 4.35 -1.39
N THR A 59 -8.68 5.60 -1.65
CA THR A 59 -7.31 6.08 -1.48
C THR A 59 -6.91 6.04 0.00
N ILE A 60 -7.79 6.52 0.88
CA ILE A 60 -7.56 6.49 2.32
C ILE A 60 -7.40 5.05 2.80
N ALA A 61 -8.27 4.15 2.39
CA ALA A 61 -8.21 2.74 2.77
C ALA A 61 -6.88 2.10 2.34
N GLY A 62 -6.44 2.37 1.12
CA GLY A 62 -5.17 1.87 0.60
C GLY A 62 -3.97 2.35 1.43
N ILE A 63 -3.96 3.62 1.80
CA ILE A 63 -2.90 4.21 2.60
C ILE A 63 -2.91 3.66 4.04
N ILE A 64 -4.09 3.50 4.64
CA ILE A 64 -4.23 2.93 5.99
C ILE A 64 -3.64 1.53 6.06
N VAL A 65 -3.80 0.72 5.01
CA VAL A 65 -3.21 -0.61 4.94
C VAL A 65 -1.71 -0.53 4.65
N ALA A 66 -1.28 0.36 3.77
CA ALA A 66 0.11 0.45 3.33
C ALA A 66 1.06 0.91 4.44
N ILE A 67 0.68 1.89 5.24
CA ILE A 67 1.56 2.49 6.24
C ILE A 67 2.03 1.48 7.28
N PRO A 68 1.15 0.71 7.95
CA PRO A 68 1.62 -0.29 8.92
C PRO A 68 2.50 -1.37 8.29
N HIS A 69 2.19 -1.80 7.08
CA HIS A 69 2.99 -2.81 6.38
C HIS A 69 4.36 -2.28 6.00
N GLN A 70 4.44 -1.02 5.58
CA GLN A 70 5.72 -0.38 5.26
C GLN A 70 6.60 -0.24 6.50
N ILE A 71 6.02 0.18 7.61
CA ILE A 71 6.73 0.30 8.89
C ILE A 71 7.24 -1.06 9.34
N ALA A 72 6.38 -2.09 9.29
CA ALA A 72 6.74 -3.45 9.68
C ALA A 72 7.87 -3.99 8.80
N TYR A 73 7.79 -3.78 7.49
CA TYR A 73 8.82 -4.23 6.55
C TYR A 73 10.16 -3.59 6.87
N ASN A 74 10.21 -2.28 7.06
CA ASN A 74 11.43 -1.56 7.37
C ASN A 74 12.03 -2.00 8.71
N HIS A 75 11.17 -2.25 9.72
CA HIS A 75 11.62 -2.73 11.02
C HIS A 75 12.27 -4.11 10.94
N PHE A 76 11.63 -5.03 10.23
CA PHE A 76 12.15 -6.39 10.08
C PHE A 76 13.44 -6.43 9.26
N ILE A 77 13.54 -5.61 8.22
CA ILE A 77 14.77 -5.49 7.43
C ILE A 77 15.92 -4.99 8.30
N ALA A 78 15.68 -4.00 9.13
CA ALA A 78 16.69 -3.48 10.04
C ALA A 78 17.14 -4.54 11.08
N MET A 79 16.20 -5.34 11.59
CA MET A 79 16.51 -6.43 12.50
C MET A 79 17.40 -7.49 11.84
N ILE A 80 17.07 -7.88 10.62
CA ILE A 80 17.85 -8.87 9.86
C ILE A 80 19.26 -8.36 9.60
N ASP A 81 19.39 -7.11 9.19
CA ASP A 81 20.69 -6.47 8.95
C ASP A 81 21.54 -6.44 10.22
N ASN A 82 20.95 -6.14 11.37
CA ASN A 82 21.65 -6.15 12.65
C ASN A 82 22.12 -7.56 13.03
N ILE A 83 21.28 -8.57 12.83
CA ILE A 83 21.63 -9.96 13.11
C ILE A 83 22.80 -10.41 12.22
N GLU A 84 22.77 -10.08 10.93
CA GLU A 84 23.86 -10.39 10.02
C GLU A 84 25.15 -9.68 10.42
N LEU A 85 25.07 -8.44 10.81
CA LEU A 85 26.23 -7.66 11.26
C LEU A 85 26.86 -8.27 12.51
N GLU A 86 26.05 -8.66 13.50
CA GLU A 86 26.52 -9.32 14.72
C GLU A 86 27.16 -10.66 14.43
N ALA A 87 26.58 -11.47 13.54
CA ALA A 87 27.14 -12.73 13.12
C ALA A 87 28.50 -12.55 12.45
N LYS A 88 28.64 -11.53 11.60
CA LYS A 88 29.93 -11.20 10.97
C LYS A 88 30.96 -10.76 12.00
N LYS A 89 30.56 -9.96 12.98
CA LYS A 89 31.46 -9.52 14.06
C LYS A 89 31.95 -10.69 14.89
N GLU A 90 31.10 -11.65 15.23
CA GLU A 90 31.47 -12.84 15.95
C GLU A 90 32.46 -13.69 15.17
N LEU A 91 32.24 -13.88 13.87
CA LEU A 91 33.15 -14.62 13.01
C LEU A 91 34.53 -13.97 12.92
N VAL A 92 34.58 -12.65 12.79
CA VAL A 92 35.83 -11.89 12.71
C VAL A 92 36.50 -11.81 14.08
N GLY A 93 35.71 -11.68 15.14
CA GLY A 93 36.22 -11.59 16.50
C GLY A 93 36.83 -12.89 17.03
N ASN A 94 36.42 -14.03 16.49
CA ASN A 94 36.94 -15.34 16.89
C ASN A 94 38.21 -15.73 16.14
N ASN A 95 38.62 -14.98 15.17
CA ASN A 95 39.88 -15.19 14.43
C ASN A 95 40.95 -14.20 14.92
#